data_96be6174f490042d30366a43fbcd4c4d
#
_entry.id   96be6174f490042d30366a43fbcd4c4d
#
_cell.length_a   1.000
_cell.length_b   1.000
_cell.length_c   1.000
_cell.angle_alpha   90.00
_cell.angle_beta   90.00
_cell.angle_gamma   90.00
#
_symmetry.space_group_name_H-M   'P 1'
#
loop_
_entity.id
_entity.type
_entity.pdbx_description
1 polymer ?
#
loop_
_entity_poly.entity_id
_entity_poly.type
_entity_poly.pdbx_seq_one_letter_code
_entity_poly.pdbx_strand_id
1 'polypeptide(L)'
;MSVDVGSVPTRKAVSFPLYRTFSRFVRDPLRELERISAEAGGELIRLDLGASRPYLATHPDHVQQVLRRESQNFVRDGMFWRPLRGLFGASIMSEFDEWELSKRILQPVFSTKHVRALTESMADAINAAVDTLEAPAHAGEAIEILPEMGRIVHETVIKVLFGNKIRQAEADRLVPGMEKLATSIAYRFLLPFVPRSIPLPGDRAFAAALEMMDETLYELVDRYRDAPGEGFDIFTALCQARMTEGSGLDDQWVRDNLLSMWATSIETTTVALTWIWPILDRHPEVAGRLRKEIDEVVGGERVRPEHLHRLPYVKQVIQELLRLYPVGWIFPRIAQNPTSVGGVPIKAGDTVLVSPYLTHRLESVWEDPLRFDPERFSPERARTHHRYAYYPFGGGPHMCIGRHVFNFEAELILTSILSRFRPEVRHAEGAIPKIGATIRPRNELKMTLVPLRSAA
;
A
#
# COMPACT_ATOMS: atom_id res chain seq x y z
N MET A 1 16.71 -50.22 3.01
CA MET A 1 17.56 -49.23 3.71
C MET A 1 16.72 -48.01 3.93
N SER A 2 16.16 -47.85 5.13
CA SER A 2 15.46 -46.64 5.56
C SER A 2 16.51 -45.56 5.81
N VAL A 3 16.47 -44.50 5.03
CA VAL A 3 17.27 -43.31 5.27
C VAL A 3 16.70 -42.64 6.51
N ASP A 4 17.44 -42.68 7.60
CA ASP A 4 17.16 -41.96 8.84
C ASP A 4 17.28 -40.46 8.53
N VAL A 5 16.13 -39.80 8.36
CA VAL A 5 16.06 -38.34 8.24
C VAL A 5 16.32 -37.80 9.63
N GLY A 6 17.58 -37.51 9.92
CA GLY A 6 18.03 -36.94 11.16
C GLY A 6 17.09 -35.80 11.59
N SER A 7 16.54 -35.92 12.79
CA SER A 7 15.65 -34.95 13.38
C SER A 7 16.35 -33.56 13.44
N VAL A 8 15.96 -32.64 12.55
CA VAL A 8 16.38 -31.25 12.66
C VAL A 8 15.98 -30.78 14.06
N PRO A 9 16.88 -30.21 14.87
CA PRO A 9 16.57 -29.80 16.21
C PRO A 9 15.42 -28.77 16.15
N THR A 10 14.26 -29.09 16.74
CA THR A 10 13.10 -28.23 16.77
C THR A 10 13.39 -27.01 17.65
N ARG A 11 13.50 -25.84 17.03
CA ARG A 11 13.59 -24.56 17.75
C ARG A 11 12.23 -24.19 18.34
N LYS A 12 12.24 -23.42 19.43
CA LYS A 12 11.02 -22.83 19.99
C LYS A 12 10.96 -21.37 19.60
N ALA A 13 9.75 -20.89 19.27
CA ALA A 13 9.52 -19.47 19.08
C ALA A 13 9.74 -18.69 20.38
N VAL A 14 10.24 -17.47 20.28
CA VAL A 14 10.32 -16.54 21.41
C VAL A 14 8.90 -16.15 21.79
N SER A 15 8.51 -16.37 23.04
CA SER A 15 7.13 -16.15 23.52
C SER A 15 7.01 -14.92 24.39
N PHE A 16 6.00 -14.11 24.06
CA PHE A 16 5.62 -12.93 24.85
C PHE A 16 4.21 -13.13 25.41
N PRO A 17 4.06 -13.58 26.67
CA PRO A 17 2.75 -13.86 27.24
C PRO A 17 1.95 -12.57 27.45
N LEU A 18 0.63 -12.67 27.25
CA LEU A 18 -0.30 -11.54 27.28
C LEU A 18 -0.20 -10.71 28.57
N TYR A 19 -0.07 -11.35 29.74
CA TYR A 19 0.00 -10.64 31.03
C TYR A 19 1.19 -9.67 31.15
N ARG A 20 2.26 -9.88 30.36
CA ARG A 20 3.44 -9.00 30.30
C ARG A 20 3.31 -7.88 29.28
N THR A 21 2.49 -8.08 28.26
CA THR A 21 2.40 -7.20 27.08
C THR A 21 1.10 -6.42 27.03
N PHE A 22 0.03 -6.90 27.67
CA PHE A 22 -1.34 -6.38 27.52
C PHE A 22 -1.46 -4.87 27.76
N SER A 23 -0.95 -4.36 28.87
CA SER A 23 -1.07 -2.93 29.21
C SER A 23 -0.35 -2.03 28.17
N ARG A 24 0.76 -2.51 27.61
CA ARG A 24 1.53 -1.80 26.59
C ARG A 24 0.84 -1.91 25.23
N PHE A 25 0.29 -3.06 24.87
CA PHE A 25 -0.50 -3.22 23.65
C PHE A 25 -1.75 -2.33 23.63
N VAL A 26 -2.43 -2.21 24.78
CA VAL A 26 -3.61 -1.32 24.87
C VAL A 26 -3.20 0.15 24.75
N ARG A 27 -2.04 0.53 25.29
CA ARG A 27 -1.57 1.91 25.26
C ARG A 27 -0.98 2.32 23.91
N ASP A 28 -0.11 1.51 23.36
CA ASP A 28 0.54 1.74 22.06
C ASP A 28 0.99 0.40 21.43
N PRO A 29 0.11 -0.22 20.64
CA PRO A 29 0.37 -1.55 20.08
C PRO A 29 1.56 -1.57 19.12
N LEU A 30 1.81 -0.47 18.39
CA LEU A 30 2.91 -0.42 17.43
C LEU A 30 4.27 -0.40 18.14
N ARG A 31 4.40 0.45 19.14
CA ARG A 31 5.62 0.55 19.97
C ARG A 31 5.90 -0.75 20.72
N GLU A 32 4.85 -1.46 21.17
CA GLU A 32 5.05 -2.75 21.80
C GLU A 32 5.51 -3.82 20.83
N LEU A 33 5.00 -3.83 19.58
CA LEU A 33 5.49 -4.72 18.54
C LEU A 33 6.94 -4.41 18.15
N GLU A 34 7.34 -3.14 18.07
CA GLU A 34 8.73 -2.74 17.86
C GLU A 34 9.65 -3.29 18.97
N ARG A 35 9.25 -3.10 20.24
CA ARG A 35 10.01 -3.61 21.38
C ARG A 35 10.16 -5.14 21.35
N ILE A 36 9.06 -5.86 21.10
CA ILE A 36 9.05 -7.32 21.01
C ILE A 36 9.96 -7.80 19.86
N SER A 37 9.87 -7.14 18.71
CA SER A 37 10.69 -7.46 17.54
C SER A 37 12.19 -7.24 17.79
N ALA A 38 12.55 -6.12 18.42
CA ALA A 38 13.92 -5.80 18.79
C ALA A 38 14.47 -6.82 19.81
N GLU A 39 13.69 -7.15 20.84
CA GLU A 39 14.09 -8.12 21.87
C GLU A 39 14.27 -9.53 21.30
N ALA A 40 13.47 -9.91 20.31
CA ALA A 40 13.59 -11.20 19.63
C ALA A 40 14.76 -11.27 18.63
N GLY A 41 15.34 -10.13 18.21
CA GLY A 41 16.52 -10.10 17.34
C GLY A 41 16.37 -10.77 15.98
N GLY A 42 15.13 -10.91 15.48
CA GLY A 42 14.82 -11.61 14.23
C GLY A 42 14.37 -13.06 14.40
N GLU A 43 14.43 -13.65 15.60
CA GLU A 43 13.85 -14.97 15.86
C GLU A 43 12.33 -14.96 15.62
N LEU A 44 11.75 -16.12 15.29
CA LEU A 44 10.30 -16.25 15.12
C LEU A 44 9.60 -16.02 16.47
N ILE A 45 8.62 -15.13 16.50
CA ILE A 45 7.92 -14.72 17.71
C ILE A 45 6.56 -15.41 17.78
N ARG A 46 6.16 -15.88 18.98
CA ARG A 46 4.79 -16.31 19.28
C ARG A 46 4.10 -15.22 20.08
N LEU A 47 3.17 -14.51 19.45
CA LEU A 47 2.37 -13.50 20.11
C LEU A 47 1.21 -14.17 20.87
N ASP A 48 0.92 -13.71 22.08
CA ASP A 48 -0.30 -14.09 22.79
C ASP A 48 -1.26 -12.88 22.79
N LEU A 49 -2.32 -12.97 21.99
CA LEU A 49 -3.37 -11.96 21.86
C LEU A 49 -4.68 -12.41 22.52
N GLY A 50 -4.59 -13.32 23.48
CA GLY A 50 -5.74 -13.91 24.19
C GLY A 50 -6.42 -15.00 23.36
N ALA A 51 -7.40 -14.63 22.53
CA ALA A 51 -8.16 -15.57 21.68
C ALA A 51 -7.33 -16.12 20.50
N SER A 52 -6.23 -15.50 20.13
CA SER A 52 -5.37 -15.88 19.02
C SER A 52 -3.92 -15.85 19.42
N ARG A 53 -3.14 -16.80 18.85
CA ARG A 53 -1.70 -16.91 19.11
C ARG A 53 -0.91 -17.01 17.81
N PRO A 54 -0.90 -15.95 16.99
CA PRO A 54 -0.17 -15.96 15.74
C PRO A 54 1.34 -15.95 15.96
N TYR A 55 2.07 -16.46 14.97
CA TYR A 55 3.50 -16.22 14.85
C TYR A 55 3.75 -14.88 14.16
N LEU A 56 4.88 -14.24 14.47
CA LEU A 56 5.33 -13.02 13.81
C LEU A 56 6.75 -13.24 13.28
N ALA A 57 6.89 -13.14 11.96
CA ALA A 57 8.14 -13.32 11.23
C ALA A 57 8.66 -11.93 10.81
N THR A 58 9.85 -11.57 11.28
CA THR A 58 10.51 -10.29 10.99
C THR A 58 11.88 -10.47 10.30
N HIS A 59 12.54 -11.63 10.47
CA HIS A 59 13.81 -11.89 9.79
C HIS A 59 13.61 -12.09 8.27
N PRO A 60 14.45 -11.50 7.40
CA PRO A 60 14.31 -11.60 5.95
C PRO A 60 14.22 -13.04 5.40
N ASP A 61 14.93 -13.99 5.97
CA ASP A 61 14.86 -15.41 5.54
C ASP A 61 13.50 -16.03 5.87
N HIS A 62 12.93 -15.76 7.06
CA HIS A 62 11.59 -16.21 7.45
C HIS A 62 10.52 -15.58 6.54
N VAL A 63 10.66 -14.29 6.26
CA VAL A 63 9.80 -13.57 5.32
C VAL A 63 9.86 -14.17 3.93
N GLN A 64 11.07 -14.46 3.43
CA GLN A 64 11.27 -15.10 2.13
C GLN A 64 10.64 -16.48 2.08
N GLN A 65 10.77 -17.25 3.14
CA GLN A 65 10.16 -18.57 3.24
C GLN A 65 8.64 -18.48 3.12
N VAL A 66 8.00 -17.66 3.96
CA VAL A 66 6.53 -17.52 4.01
C VAL A 66 5.98 -16.92 2.72
N LEU A 67 6.57 -15.84 2.19
CA LEU A 67 6.00 -15.12 1.06
C LEU A 67 6.37 -15.69 -0.31
N ARG A 68 7.44 -16.50 -0.41
CA ARG A 68 7.95 -16.95 -1.70
C ARG A 68 8.20 -18.45 -1.78
N ARG A 69 9.06 -19.02 -0.90
CA ARG A 69 9.47 -20.43 -1.04
C ARG A 69 8.31 -21.39 -0.80
N GLU A 70 7.48 -21.07 0.18
CA GLU A 70 6.31 -21.86 0.58
C GLU A 70 5.00 -21.09 0.42
N SER A 71 4.94 -20.15 -0.54
CA SER A 71 3.76 -19.31 -0.76
C SER A 71 2.48 -20.10 -1.04
N GLN A 72 2.59 -21.30 -1.61
CA GLN A 72 1.45 -22.19 -1.84
C GLN A 72 0.89 -22.79 -0.54
N ASN A 73 1.75 -22.89 0.51
CA ASN A 73 1.33 -23.37 1.82
C ASN A 73 0.85 -22.22 2.73
N PHE A 74 1.32 -20.98 2.51
CA PHE A 74 0.98 -19.82 3.30
C PHE A 74 0.02 -18.90 2.55
N VAL A 75 -1.29 -19.12 2.73
CA VAL A 75 -2.35 -18.50 1.95
C VAL A 75 -3.01 -17.30 2.64
N ARG A 76 -3.71 -16.49 1.86
CA ARG A 76 -4.54 -15.37 2.31
C ARG A 76 -5.91 -15.86 2.73
N ASP A 77 -6.04 -16.43 3.92
CA ASP A 77 -7.30 -16.88 4.50
C ASP A 77 -7.38 -16.58 6.01
N GLY A 78 -8.44 -17.03 6.65
CA GLY A 78 -8.67 -16.94 8.08
C GLY A 78 -9.26 -15.61 8.55
N MET A 79 -9.17 -15.39 9.87
CA MET A 79 -9.89 -14.33 10.56
C MET A 79 -9.57 -12.91 10.04
N PHE A 80 -8.36 -12.67 9.56
CA PHE A 80 -7.95 -11.35 9.06
C PHE A 80 -8.42 -11.09 7.62
N TRP A 81 -8.62 -12.11 6.80
CA TRP A 81 -9.04 -11.98 5.40
C TRP A 81 -10.55 -12.10 5.19
N ARG A 82 -11.26 -12.83 6.07
CA ARG A 82 -12.72 -13.00 5.99
C ARG A 82 -13.51 -11.69 5.91
N PRO A 83 -13.17 -10.62 6.67
CA PRO A 83 -13.88 -9.36 6.55
C PRO A 83 -13.76 -8.72 5.16
N LEU A 84 -12.62 -8.90 4.49
CA LEU A 84 -12.33 -8.31 3.18
C LEU A 84 -13.04 -9.02 2.02
N ARG A 85 -13.33 -10.33 2.14
CA ARG A 85 -14.04 -11.08 1.10
C ARG A 85 -15.40 -10.47 0.75
N GLY A 86 -16.10 -9.89 1.70
CA GLY A 86 -17.41 -9.26 1.45
C GLY A 86 -17.33 -7.95 0.68
N LEU A 87 -16.17 -7.31 0.68
CA LEU A 87 -15.93 -6.10 -0.08
C LEU A 87 -15.41 -6.42 -1.48
N PHE A 88 -14.42 -7.30 -1.56
CA PHE A 88 -13.64 -7.51 -2.78
C PHE A 88 -14.12 -8.67 -3.64
N GLY A 89 -15.05 -9.50 -3.14
CA GLY A 89 -15.61 -10.64 -3.90
C GLY A 89 -14.55 -11.52 -4.54
N ALA A 90 -14.83 -12.00 -5.75
CA ALA A 90 -13.94 -12.81 -6.58
C ALA A 90 -12.96 -11.92 -7.38
N SER A 91 -11.84 -11.54 -6.81
CA SER A 91 -10.93 -10.55 -7.39
C SER A 91 -9.44 -10.87 -7.16
N ILE A 92 -8.57 -9.96 -7.58
CA ILE A 92 -7.12 -10.02 -7.28
C ILE A 92 -6.83 -10.08 -5.77
N MET A 93 -7.78 -9.70 -4.92
CA MET A 93 -7.67 -9.78 -3.46
C MET A 93 -8.09 -11.14 -2.90
N SER A 94 -8.65 -12.03 -3.72
CA SER A 94 -8.98 -13.42 -3.37
C SER A 94 -7.75 -14.32 -3.29
N GLU A 95 -7.97 -15.62 -3.22
CA GLU A 95 -6.92 -16.65 -3.21
C GLU A 95 -7.28 -17.74 -4.24
N PHE A 96 -6.34 -18.64 -4.52
CA PHE A 96 -6.51 -19.77 -5.43
C PHE A 96 -6.93 -19.34 -6.85
N ASP A 97 -7.84 -20.07 -7.46
CA ASP A 97 -8.28 -19.93 -8.86
C ASP A 97 -8.80 -18.52 -9.17
N GLU A 98 -9.57 -17.92 -8.26
CA GLU A 98 -10.10 -16.55 -8.42
C GLU A 98 -8.97 -15.52 -8.54
N TRP A 99 -7.94 -15.64 -7.68
CA TRP A 99 -6.78 -14.78 -7.73
C TRP A 99 -5.91 -15.04 -8.95
N GLU A 100 -5.68 -16.30 -9.32
CA GLU A 100 -4.87 -16.66 -10.48
C GLU A 100 -5.49 -16.13 -11.77
N LEU A 101 -6.81 -16.24 -11.91
CA LEU A 101 -7.57 -15.73 -13.03
C LEU A 101 -7.44 -14.19 -13.12
N SER A 102 -7.76 -13.50 -12.03
CA SER A 102 -7.67 -12.04 -11.98
C SER A 102 -6.24 -11.56 -12.24
N LYS A 103 -5.24 -12.21 -11.66
CA LYS A 103 -3.83 -11.88 -11.88
C LYS A 103 -3.41 -12.07 -13.34
N ARG A 104 -3.79 -13.17 -13.97
CA ARG A 104 -3.45 -13.47 -15.37
C ARG A 104 -3.97 -12.39 -16.32
N ILE A 105 -5.18 -11.89 -16.06
CA ILE A 105 -5.82 -10.86 -16.88
C ILE A 105 -5.21 -9.47 -16.59
N LEU A 106 -4.99 -9.14 -15.32
CA LEU A 106 -4.51 -7.82 -14.92
C LEU A 106 -2.99 -7.63 -15.09
N GLN A 107 -2.18 -8.70 -14.94
CA GLN A 107 -0.72 -8.57 -14.94
C GLN A 107 -0.15 -7.90 -16.21
N PRO A 108 -0.64 -8.15 -17.44
CA PRO A 108 -0.19 -7.43 -18.64
C PRO A 108 -0.41 -5.93 -18.55
N VAL A 109 -1.57 -5.50 -18.01
CA VAL A 109 -1.96 -4.09 -17.88
C VAL A 109 -1.04 -3.36 -16.87
N PHE A 110 -0.54 -4.06 -15.87
CA PHE A 110 0.41 -3.53 -14.88
C PHE A 110 1.88 -3.75 -15.26
N SER A 111 2.16 -4.21 -16.48
CA SER A 111 3.55 -4.32 -16.94
C SER A 111 4.19 -2.94 -17.09
N THR A 112 5.51 -2.85 -16.88
CA THR A 112 6.25 -1.58 -17.00
C THR A 112 6.02 -0.90 -18.34
N LYS A 113 5.91 -1.69 -19.43
CA LYS A 113 5.66 -1.17 -20.80
C LYS A 113 4.28 -0.51 -20.87
N HIS A 114 3.25 -1.17 -20.35
CA HIS A 114 1.88 -0.67 -20.39
C HIS A 114 1.70 0.55 -19.49
N VAL A 115 2.22 0.48 -18.24
CA VAL A 115 2.17 1.61 -17.30
C VAL A 115 2.88 2.84 -17.89
N ARG A 116 4.00 2.67 -18.60
CA ARG A 116 4.66 3.79 -19.32
C ARG A 116 3.75 4.45 -20.34
N ALA A 117 2.88 3.71 -21.02
CA ALA A 117 1.93 4.32 -21.96
C ALA A 117 0.86 5.18 -21.27
N LEU A 118 0.61 4.95 -19.97
CA LEU A 118 -0.31 5.74 -19.15
C LEU A 118 0.37 6.93 -18.48
N THR A 119 1.71 6.99 -18.43
CA THR A 119 2.41 8.01 -17.62
C THR A 119 2.20 9.43 -18.14
N GLU A 120 1.97 9.65 -19.45
CA GLU A 120 1.63 10.97 -19.97
C GLU A 120 0.29 11.47 -19.42
N SER A 121 -0.76 10.64 -19.50
CA SER A 121 -2.07 11.01 -18.96
C SER A 121 -2.05 11.17 -17.44
N MET A 122 -1.23 10.39 -16.74
CA MET A 122 -0.99 10.55 -15.31
C MET A 122 -0.31 11.90 -15.02
N ALA A 123 0.73 12.27 -15.78
CA ALA A 123 1.43 13.52 -15.61
C ALA A 123 0.52 14.73 -15.86
N ASP A 124 -0.32 14.67 -16.91
CA ASP A 124 -1.29 15.72 -17.18
C ASP A 124 -2.33 15.87 -16.06
N ALA A 125 -2.88 14.77 -15.55
CA ALA A 125 -3.81 14.78 -14.43
C ALA A 125 -3.16 15.35 -13.15
N ILE A 126 -1.95 14.91 -12.82
CA ILE A 126 -1.19 15.39 -11.66
C ILE A 126 -0.88 16.88 -11.79
N ASN A 127 -0.36 17.31 -12.94
CA ASN A 127 -0.06 18.73 -13.14
C ASN A 127 -1.33 19.59 -13.01
N ALA A 128 -2.46 19.17 -13.58
CA ALA A 128 -3.74 19.88 -13.45
C ALA A 128 -4.21 19.91 -11.98
N ALA A 129 -4.06 18.81 -11.26
CA ALA A 129 -4.39 18.76 -9.83
C ALA A 129 -3.47 19.63 -8.98
N VAL A 130 -2.17 19.71 -9.32
CA VAL A 130 -1.19 20.59 -8.64
C VAL A 130 -1.40 22.06 -9.00
N ASP A 131 -1.90 22.39 -10.21
CA ASP A 131 -2.27 23.76 -10.60
C ASP A 131 -3.28 24.39 -9.62
N THR A 132 -4.21 23.61 -9.08
CA THR A 132 -5.18 24.12 -8.11
C THR A 132 -4.58 24.54 -6.76
N LEU A 133 -3.34 24.14 -6.47
CA LEU A 133 -2.60 24.53 -5.26
C LEU A 133 -2.05 25.97 -5.33
N GLU A 134 -2.04 26.60 -6.50
CA GLU A 134 -1.50 27.95 -6.66
C GLU A 134 -2.29 28.98 -5.86
N ALA A 135 -3.61 28.92 -5.91
CA ALA A 135 -4.46 29.89 -5.22
C ALA A 135 -4.26 29.87 -3.70
N PRO A 136 -4.38 28.72 -2.99
CA PRO A 136 -4.08 28.65 -1.56
C PRO A 136 -2.61 28.97 -1.23
N ALA A 137 -1.67 28.60 -2.11
CA ALA A 137 -0.24 28.92 -1.91
C ALA A 137 0.00 30.43 -1.94
N HIS A 138 -0.56 31.16 -2.90
CA HIS A 138 -0.44 32.63 -2.97
C HIS A 138 -1.18 33.33 -1.82
N ALA A 139 -2.27 32.75 -1.33
CA ALA A 139 -3.00 33.27 -0.16
C ALA A 139 -2.29 32.95 1.18
N GLY A 140 -1.22 32.12 1.18
CA GLY A 140 -0.56 31.64 2.39
C GLY A 140 -1.46 30.74 3.27
N GLU A 141 -2.47 30.13 2.67
CA GLU A 141 -3.42 29.27 3.37
C GLU A 141 -2.78 27.93 3.73
N ALA A 142 -3.16 27.41 4.89
CA ALA A 142 -2.73 26.06 5.30
C ALA A 142 -3.72 25.03 4.74
N ILE A 143 -3.21 24.05 4.02
CA ILE A 143 -3.97 22.92 3.49
C ILE A 143 -3.79 21.69 4.37
N GLU A 144 -4.82 20.85 4.43
CA GLU A 144 -4.76 19.53 5.10
C GLU A 144 -4.07 18.52 4.18
N ILE A 145 -2.98 17.91 4.68
CA ILE A 145 -2.11 17.07 3.83
C ILE A 145 -2.83 15.83 3.32
N LEU A 146 -3.50 15.09 4.21
CA LEU A 146 -4.12 13.81 3.84
C LEU A 146 -5.26 13.98 2.82
N PRO A 147 -6.25 14.89 3.01
CA PRO A 147 -7.28 15.15 2.01
C PRO A 147 -6.72 15.63 0.67
N GLU A 148 -5.71 16.51 0.71
CA GLU A 148 -5.14 17.08 -0.51
C GLU A 148 -4.36 16.04 -1.32
N MET A 149 -3.55 15.21 -0.66
CA MET A 149 -2.88 14.08 -1.34
C MET A 149 -3.92 13.10 -1.89
N GLY A 150 -5.01 12.85 -1.14
CA GLY A 150 -6.11 12.01 -1.60
C GLY A 150 -6.77 12.53 -2.87
N ARG A 151 -7.00 13.85 -2.96
CA ARG A 151 -7.56 14.50 -4.16
C ARG A 151 -6.65 14.32 -5.39
N ILE A 152 -5.35 14.58 -5.23
CA ILE A 152 -4.38 14.44 -6.33
C ILE A 152 -4.28 12.98 -6.80
N VAL A 153 -4.18 12.04 -5.86
CA VAL A 153 -4.12 10.61 -6.16
C VAL A 153 -5.40 10.12 -6.84
N HIS A 154 -6.56 10.58 -6.39
CA HIS A 154 -7.84 10.21 -6.98
C HIS A 154 -7.91 10.55 -8.49
N GLU A 155 -7.50 11.77 -8.88
CA GLU A 155 -7.47 12.19 -10.28
C GLU A 155 -6.60 11.25 -11.14
N THR A 156 -5.46 10.83 -10.60
CA THR A 156 -4.56 9.90 -11.29
C THR A 156 -5.15 8.50 -11.40
N VAL A 157 -5.70 7.99 -10.29
CA VAL A 157 -6.31 6.65 -10.24
C VAL A 157 -7.48 6.52 -11.20
N ILE A 158 -8.33 7.55 -11.31
CA ILE A 158 -9.43 7.60 -12.29
C ILE A 158 -8.88 7.44 -13.71
N LYS A 159 -7.78 8.10 -14.06
CA LYS A 159 -7.18 7.97 -15.40
C LYS A 159 -6.60 6.58 -15.65
N VAL A 160 -5.98 5.97 -14.66
CA VAL A 160 -5.40 4.62 -14.76
C VAL A 160 -6.50 3.55 -14.84
N LEU A 161 -7.56 3.68 -14.02
CA LEU A 161 -8.63 2.70 -13.96
C LEU A 161 -9.59 2.78 -15.14
N PHE A 162 -10.03 3.99 -15.50
CA PHE A 162 -11.15 4.19 -16.42
C PHE A 162 -10.78 4.96 -17.70
N GLY A 163 -9.57 5.53 -17.77
CA GLY A 163 -9.20 6.40 -18.89
C GLY A 163 -10.14 7.60 -18.99
N ASN A 164 -10.83 7.70 -20.15
CA ASN A 164 -11.85 8.72 -20.41
C ASN A 164 -13.28 8.15 -20.43
N LYS A 165 -13.49 6.93 -19.90
CA LYS A 165 -14.78 6.23 -19.96
C LYS A 165 -15.73 6.54 -18.81
N ILE A 166 -15.21 7.10 -17.73
CA ILE A 166 -15.99 7.58 -16.60
C ILE A 166 -16.24 9.10 -16.72
N ARG A 167 -17.45 9.55 -16.42
CA ARG A 167 -17.77 10.96 -16.35
C ARG A 167 -17.34 11.53 -14.99
N GLN A 168 -17.03 12.83 -14.93
CA GLN A 168 -16.59 13.45 -13.68
C GLN A 168 -17.61 13.25 -12.55
N ALA A 169 -18.92 13.43 -12.82
CA ALA A 169 -19.96 13.22 -11.82
C ALA A 169 -20.06 11.76 -11.30
N GLU A 170 -19.68 10.77 -12.11
CA GLU A 170 -19.61 9.36 -11.71
C GLU A 170 -18.35 9.13 -10.87
N ALA A 171 -17.21 9.69 -11.25
CA ALA A 171 -15.98 9.65 -10.48
C ALA A 171 -16.16 10.30 -9.10
N ASP A 172 -16.82 11.45 -9.04
CA ASP A 172 -17.09 12.17 -7.79
C ASP A 172 -17.98 11.37 -6.82
N ARG A 173 -18.88 10.51 -7.34
CA ARG A 173 -19.69 9.60 -6.51
C ARG A 173 -18.86 8.51 -5.82
N LEU A 174 -17.73 8.12 -6.41
CA LEU A 174 -16.87 7.08 -5.84
C LEU A 174 -16.06 7.58 -4.63
N VAL A 175 -15.70 8.88 -4.57
CA VAL A 175 -14.84 9.46 -3.52
C VAL A 175 -15.41 9.29 -2.10
N PRO A 176 -16.66 9.69 -1.78
CA PRO A 176 -17.19 9.60 -0.41
C PRO A 176 -17.33 8.17 0.10
N GLY A 177 -17.36 7.18 -0.81
CA GLY A 177 -17.45 5.77 -0.48
C GLY A 177 -16.25 5.28 0.33
N MET A 178 -15.04 5.73 -0.01
CA MET A 178 -13.80 5.22 0.61
C MET A 178 -13.68 5.51 2.10
N GLU A 179 -13.96 6.72 2.54
CA GLU A 179 -13.89 7.09 3.96
C GLU A 179 -14.84 6.26 4.82
N LYS A 180 -16.02 5.99 4.29
CA LYS A 180 -17.05 5.17 4.94
C LYS A 180 -16.65 3.69 5.01
N LEU A 181 -15.99 3.18 3.97
CA LEU A 181 -15.48 1.80 3.93
C LEU A 181 -14.39 1.58 4.97
N ALA A 182 -13.47 2.51 5.14
CA ALA A 182 -12.30 2.39 6.02
C ALA A 182 -12.68 2.13 7.49
N THR A 183 -13.73 2.76 7.99
CA THR A 183 -14.17 2.60 9.38
C THR A 183 -14.66 1.19 9.68
N SER A 184 -15.56 0.64 8.86
CA SER A 184 -16.07 -0.73 9.02
C SER A 184 -14.94 -1.76 8.92
N ILE A 185 -14.07 -1.62 7.92
CA ILE A 185 -12.91 -2.50 7.72
C ILE A 185 -12.02 -2.49 8.95
N ALA A 186 -11.70 -1.32 9.52
CA ALA A 186 -10.85 -1.20 10.70
C ALA A 186 -11.46 -1.94 11.90
N TYR A 187 -12.75 -1.75 12.20
CA TYR A 187 -13.41 -2.45 13.29
C TYR A 187 -13.48 -3.96 13.06
N ARG A 188 -13.74 -4.40 11.83
CA ARG A 188 -13.75 -5.83 11.46
C ARG A 188 -12.37 -6.47 11.57
N PHE A 189 -11.30 -5.72 11.31
CA PHE A 189 -9.92 -6.16 11.53
C PHE A 189 -9.56 -6.28 13.02
N LEU A 190 -10.02 -5.34 13.83
CA LEU A 190 -9.77 -5.34 15.27
C LEU A 190 -10.60 -6.40 16.01
N LEU A 191 -11.81 -6.69 15.52
CA LEU A 191 -12.77 -7.61 16.12
C LEU A 191 -13.15 -8.74 15.14
N PRO A 192 -12.18 -9.51 14.62
CA PRO A 192 -12.41 -10.48 13.55
C PRO A 192 -13.26 -11.67 13.99
N PHE A 193 -13.46 -11.85 15.30
CA PHE A 193 -14.29 -12.90 15.90
C PHE A 193 -15.77 -12.53 16.00
N VAL A 194 -16.14 -11.26 15.76
CA VAL A 194 -17.54 -10.82 15.79
C VAL A 194 -18.25 -11.25 14.50
N PRO A 195 -19.35 -12.05 14.59
CA PRO A 195 -20.12 -12.46 13.42
C PRO A 195 -20.65 -11.26 12.63
N ARG A 196 -20.80 -11.42 11.30
CA ARG A 196 -21.34 -10.36 10.44
C ARG A 196 -22.79 -9.98 10.74
N SER A 197 -23.56 -10.89 11.37
CA SER A 197 -24.91 -10.62 11.84
C SER A 197 -24.99 -9.57 12.95
N ILE A 198 -23.87 -9.31 13.65
CA ILE A 198 -23.76 -8.27 14.67
C ILE A 198 -23.14 -7.03 14.02
N PRO A 199 -23.90 -5.92 13.87
CA PRO A 199 -23.39 -4.72 13.25
C PRO A 199 -22.32 -4.05 14.13
N LEU A 200 -21.20 -3.69 13.53
CA LEU A 200 -20.13 -2.89 14.13
C LEU A 200 -20.22 -1.42 13.65
N PRO A 201 -19.57 -0.49 14.36
CA PRO A 201 -19.49 0.89 13.92
C PRO A 201 -19.03 1.00 12.47
N GLY A 202 -19.73 1.77 11.65
CA GLY A 202 -19.45 1.96 10.24
C GLY A 202 -20.13 0.97 9.29
N ASP A 203 -20.64 -0.19 9.74
CA ASP A 203 -21.18 -1.21 8.84
C ASP A 203 -22.38 -0.73 7.99
N ARG A 204 -23.26 0.10 8.55
CA ARG A 204 -24.38 0.69 7.79
C ARG A 204 -23.90 1.67 6.73
N ALA A 205 -22.94 2.51 7.08
CA ALA A 205 -22.33 3.46 6.15
C ALA A 205 -21.55 2.73 5.06
N PHE A 206 -20.88 1.62 5.42
CA PHE A 206 -20.22 0.71 4.51
C PHE A 206 -21.20 0.13 3.49
N ALA A 207 -22.33 -0.44 3.94
CA ALA A 207 -23.33 -1.04 3.05
C ALA A 207 -23.91 -0.01 2.07
N ALA A 208 -24.27 1.18 2.54
CA ALA A 208 -24.80 2.25 1.69
C ALA A 208 -23.75 2.78 0.69
N ALA A 209 -22.48 2.88 1.11
CA ALA A 209 -21.41 3.28 0.20
C ALA A 209 -21.15 2.22 -0.88
N LEU A 210 -21.18 0.94 -0.50
CA LEU A 210 -21.00 -0.16 -1.43
C LEU A 210 -22.12 -0.20 -2.48
N GLU A 211 -23.39 -0.04 -2.06
CA GLU A 211 -24.54 0.01 -2.96
C GLU A 211 -24.42 1.13 -4.00
N MET A 212 -24.07 2.34 -3.56
CA MET A 212 -23.86 3.48 -4.48
C MET A 212 -22.71 3.23 -5.47
N MET A 213 -21.63 2.60 -5.01
CA MET A 213 -20.50 2.25 -5.87
C MET A 213 -20.89 1.17 -6.89
N ASP A 214 -21.66 0.17 -6.47
CA ASP A 214 -22.13 -0.89 -7.31
C ASP A 214 -23.02 -0.36 -8.44
N GLU A 215 -23.99 0.51 -8.13
CA GLU A 215 -24.82 1.19 -9.13
C GLU A 215 -23.93 1.89 -10.18
N THR A 216 -22.96 2.69 -9.75
CA THR A 216 -22.07 3.41 -10.67
C THR A 216 -21.22 2.46 -11.54
N LEU A 217 -20.68 1.40 -10.95
CA LEU A 217 -19.84 0.45 -11.68
C LEU A 217 -20.63 -0.40 -12.67
N TYR A 218 -21.85 -0.86 -12.30
CA TYR A 218 -22.72 -1.61 -13.22
C TYR A 218 -23.21 -0.74 -14.36
N GLU A 219 -23.59 0.53 -14.13
CA GLU A 219 -23.92 1.48 -15.21
C GLU A 219 -22.78 1.67 -16.18
N LEU A 220 -21.53 1.72 -15.69
CA LEU A 220 -20.34 1.79 -16.54
C LEU A 220 -20.15 0.53 -17.39
N VAL A 221 -20.31 -0.65 -16.80
CA VAL A 221 -20.18 -1.94 -17.49
C VAL A 221 -21.23 -2.09 -18.58
N ASP A 222 -22.50 -1.75 -18.29
CA ASP A 222 -23.60 -1.77 -19.25
C ASP A 222 -23.33 -0.84 -20.42
N ARG A 223 -22.93 0.41 -20.15
CA ARG A 223 -22.58 1.38 -21.18
C ARG A 223 -21.43 0.91 -22.08
N TYR A 224 -20.41 0.27 -21.49
CA TYR A 224 -19.31 -0.30 -22.27
C TYR A 224 -19.76 -1.47 -23.14
N ARG A 225 -20.70 -2.29 -22.68
CA ARG A 225 -21.28 -3.40 -23.44
C ARG A 225 -22.01 -2.91 -24.69
N ASP A 226 -22.78 -1.81 -24.54
CA ASP A 226 -23.55 -1.21 -25.62
C ASP A 226 -22.65 -0.51 -26.66
N ALA A 227 -21.54 0.06 -26.20
CA ALA A 227 -20.59 0.77 -27.05
C ALA A 227 -19.15 0.44 -26.64
N PRO A 228 -18.63 -0.75 -27.01
CA PRO A 228 -17.26 -1.15 -26.70
C PRO A 228 -16.24 -0.16 -27.28
N GLY A 229 -15.30 0.26 -26.42
CA GLY A 229 -14.23 1.18 -26.81
C GLY A 229 -12.85 0.53 -26.72
N GLU A 230 -11.88 1.12 -27.40
CA GLU A 230 -10.47 0.79 -27.21
C GLU A 230 -9.86 1.61 -26.08
N GLY A 231 -8.79 1.10 -25.48
CA GLY A 231 -8.04 1.80 -24.44
C GLY A 231 -7.03 0.92 -23.75
N PHE A 232 -6.16 1.59 -23.00
CA PHE A 232 -5.13 0.93 -22.20
C PHE A 232 -5.47 0.93 -20.69
N ASP A 233 -6.66 1.41 -20.32
CA ASP A 233 -7.14 1.45 -18.96
C ASP A 233 -7.57 0.07 -18.46
N ILE A 234 -7.60 -0.08 -17.14
CA ILE A 234 -7.90 -1.35 -16.48
C ILE A 234 -9.35 -1.78 -16.74
N PHE A 235 -10.29 -0.84 -16.74
CA PHE A 235 -11.70 -1.10 -17.02
C PHE A 235 -11.90 -1.74 -18.39
N THR A 236 -11.25 -1.19 -19.41
CA THR A 236 -11.28 -1.78 -20.78
C THR A 236 -10.78 -3.22 -20.78
N ALA A 237 -9.64 -3.48 -20.12
CA ALA A 237 -9.06 -4.83 -20.08
C ALA A 237 -9.99 -5.85 -19.38
N LEU A 238 -10.64 -5.46 -18.29
CA LEU A 238 -11.59 -6.31 -17.57
C LEU A 238 -12.86 -6.59 -18.42
N CYS A 239 -13.44 -5.56 -19.02
CA CYS A 239 -14.61 -5.71 -19.89
C CYS A 239 -14.31 -6.56 -21.13
N GLN A 240 -13.16 -6.38 -21.77
CA GLN A 240 -12.74 -7.21 -22.91
C GLN A 240 -12.54 -8.68 -22.50
N ALA A 241 -11.91 -8.94 -21.34
CA ALA A 241 -11.75 -10.30 -20.82
C ALA A 241 -13.11 -10.97 -20.59
N ARG A 242 -14.08 -10.24 -20.02
CA ARG A 242 -15.46 -10.71 -19.79
C ARG A 242 -16.18 -10.99 -21.11
N MET A 243 -16.02 -10.15 -22.13
CA MET A 243 -16.68 -10.30 -23.43
C MET A 243 -16.05 -11.38 -24.31
N THR A 244 -14.89 -11.94 -23.92
CA THR A 244 -14.25 -13.04 -24.64
C THR A 244 -15.12 -14.28 -24.59
N GLU A 245 -15.43 -14.88 -25.74
CA GLU A 245 -16.26 -16.08 -25.84
C GLU A 245 -15.68 -17.23 -25.00
N GLY A 246 -16.54 -17.89 -24.22
CA GLY A 246 -16.13 -18.97 -23.33
C GLY A 246 -15.36 -18.55 -22.08
N SER A 247 -15.25 -17.26 -21.79
CA SER A 247 -14.54 -16.78 -20.59
C SER A 247 -15.17 -17.22 -19.27
N GLY A 248 -16.50 -17.42 -19.23
CA GLY A 248 -17.26 -17.71 -18.02
C GLY A 248 -17.31 -16.56 -17.00
N LEU A 249 -16.85 -15.36 -17.38
CA LEU A 249 -16.81 -14.17 -16.54
C LEU A 249 -18.12 -13.38 -16.64
N ASP A 250 -18.59 -12.86 -15.50
CA ASP A 250 -19.79 -12.05 -15.42
C ASP A 250 -19.47 -10.58 -15.05
N ASP A 251 -20.50 -9.75 -14.98
CA ASP A 251 -20.39 -8.34 -14.62
C ASP A 251 -19.97 -8.17 -13.16
N GLN A 252 -20.32 -9.12 -12.30
CA GLN A 252 -19.90 -9.12 -10.90
C GLN A 252 -18.39 -9.29 -10.79
N TRP A 253 -17.79 -10.18 -11.59
CA TRP A 253 -16.34 -10.33 -11.59
C TRP A 253 -15.62 -9.04 -12.05
N VAL A 254 -16.15 -8.35 -13.04
CA VAL A 254 -15.62 -7.03 -13.48
C VAL A 254 -15.71 -6.03 -12.34
N ARG A 255 -16.90 -5.91 -11.72
CA ARG A 255 -17.17 -5.05 -10.57
C ARG A 255 -16.21 -5.34 -9.41
N ASP A 256 -16.03 -6.60 -9.02
CA ASP A 256 -15.19 -7.01 -7.89
C ASP A 256 -13.72 -6.63 -8.10
N ASN A 257 -13.21 -6.83 -9.32
CA ASN A 257 -11.85 -6.42 -9.66
C ASN A 257 -11.69 -4.89 -9.74
N LEU A 258 -12.65 -4.15 -10.31
CA LEU A 258 -12.61 -2.68 -10.34
C LEU A 258 -12.63 -2.10 -8.94
N LEU A 259 -13.54 -2.56 -8.10
CA LEU A 259 -13.64 -2.11 -6.71
C LEU A 259 -12.37 -2.41 -5.92
N SER A 260 -11.80 -3.62 -6.11
CA SER A 260 -10.53 -3.99 -5.48
C SER A 260 -9.39 -3.08 -5.89
N MET A 261 -9.24 -2.81 -7.19
CA MET A 261 -8.21 -1.93 -7.71
C MET A 261 -8.38 -0.51 -7.20
N TRP A 262 -9.60 0.02 -7.27
CA TRP A 262 -9.90 1.37 -6.84
C TRP A 262 -9.65 1.57 -5.34
N ALA A 263 -10.20 0.70 -4.49
CA ALA A 263 -10.06 0.79 -3.04
C ALA A 263 -8.61 0.67 -2.56
N THR A 264 -7.83 -0.22 -3.18
CA THR A 264 -6.43 -0.44 -2.78
C THR A 264 -5.46 0.59 -3.34
N SER A 265 -5.79 1.29 -4.43
CA SER A 265 -4.91 2.28 -5.05
C SER A 265 -4.94 3.62 -4.32
N ILE A 266 -6.11 4.17 -4.04
CA ILE A 266 -6.25 5.54 -3.50
C ILE A 266 -5.68 5.63 -2.09
N GLU A 267 -6.19 4.79 -1.18
CA GLU A 267 -5.81 4.83 0.24
C GLU A 267 -4.30 4.68 0.44
N THR A 268 -3.70 3.70 -0.23
CA THR A 268 -2.29 3.36 0.01
C THR A 268 -1.34 4.43 -0.52
N THR A 269 -1.59 4.96 -1.72
CA THR A 269 -0.77 6.04 -2.28
C THR A 269 -0.93 7.34 -1.49
N THR A 270 -2.16 7.70 -1.13
CA THR A 270 -2.46 8.88 -0.32
C THR A 270 -1.71 8.87 1.01
N VAL A 271 -1.78 7.74 1.72
CA VAL A 271 -1.10 7.61 3.03
C VAL A 271 0.42 7.67 2.88
N ALA A 272 0.99 7.01 1.87
CA ALA A 272 2.43 7.08 1.61
C ALA A 272 2.88 8.53 1.36
N LEU A 273 2.17 9.25 0.48
CA LEU A 273 2.50 10.65 0.16
C LEU A 273 2.23 11.61 1.33
N THR A 274 1.32 11.27 2.23
CA THR A 274 1.12 12.08 3.44
C THR A 274 2.35 12.07 4.34
N TRP A 275 3.07 10.95 4.43
CA TRP A 275 4.25 10.82 5.28
C TRP A 275 5.47 11.59 4.78
N ILE A 276 5.57 11.87 3.46
CA ILE A 276 6.78 12.50 2.91
C ILE A 276 6.98 13.93 3.43
N TRP A 277 5.89 14.69 3.63
CA TRP A 277 5.97 16.10 3.98
C TRP A 277 6.56 16.35 5.36
N PRO A 278 6.06 15.73 6.46
CA PRO A 278 6.67 15.89 7.78
C PRO A 278 8.09 15.30 7.85
N ILE A 279 8.45 14.37 6.98
CA ILE A 279 9.82 13.85 6.90
C ILE A 279 10.74 14.90 6.27
N LEU A 280 10.37 15.46 5.13
CA LEU A 280 11.18 16.48 4.45
C LEU A 280 11.34 17.74 5.31
N ASP A 281 10.32 18.12 6.06
CA ASP A 281 10.37 19.25 6.99
C ASP A 281 11.41 19.03 8.13
N ARG A 282 11.52 17.78 8.63
CA ARG A 282 12.50 17.40 9.65
C ARG A 282 13.91 17.13 9.11
N HIS A 283 14.05 16.98 7.79
CA HIS A 283 15.30 16.68 7.11
C HIS A 283 15.61 17.73 6.03
N PRO A 284 15.93 18.99 6.42
CA PRO A 284 16.14 20.08 5.47
C PRO A 284 17.30 19.84 4.50
N GLU A 285 18.31 19.05 4.89
CA GLU A 285 19.42 18.63 4.03
C GLU A 285 18.93 17.70 2.89
N VAL A 286 18.02 16.77 3.18
CA VAL A 286 17.39 15.90 2.19
C VAL A 286 16.50 16.73 1.26
N ALA A 287 15.65 17.59 1.84
CA ALA A 287 14.77 18.47 1.07
C ALA A 287 15.54 19.43 0.15
N GLY A 288 16.69 19.97 0.62
CA GLY A 288 17.58 20.81 -0.17
C GLY A 288 18.18 20.09 -1.37
N ARG A 289 18.72 18.88 -1.14
CA ARG A 289 19.29 18.05 -2.20
C ARG A 289 18.22 17.62 -3.22
N LEU A 290 17.05 17.25 -2.74
CA LEU A 290 15.93 16.86 -3.58
C LEU A 290 15.49 18.00 -4.50
N ARG A 291 15.35 19.21 -3.97
CA ARG A 291 15.03 20.40 -4.77
C ARG A 291 16.10 20.69 -5.81
N LYS A 292 17.40 20.63 -5.42
CA LYS A 292 18.49 20.85 -6.36
C LYS A 292 18.41 19.90 -7.55
N GLU A 293 18.20 18.58 -7.31
CA GLU A 293 18.03 17.61 -8.39
C GLU A 293 16.84 17.95 -9.30
N ILE A 294 15.69 18.32 -8.69
CA ILE A 294 14.48 18.68 -9.43
C ILE A 294 14.72 19.97 -10.26
N ASP A 295 15.32 20.99 -9.69
CA ASP A 295 15.61 22.26 -10.39
C ASP A 295 16.55 22.04 -11.60
N GLU A 296 17.59 21.21 -11.44
CA GLU A 296 18.53 20.86 -12.51
C GLU A 296 17.89 20.05 -13.64
N VAL A 297 16.87 19.26 -13.35
CA VAL A 297 16.26 18.35 -14.34
C VAL A 297 15.01 18.93 -14.97
N VAL A 298 14.16 19.59 -14.20
CA VAL A 298 12.87 20.14 -14.65
C VAL A 298 12.99 21.60 -15.12
N GLY A 299 13.84 22.40 -14.47
CA GLY A 299 14.19 23.74 -14.93
C GLY A 299 13.00 24.71 -15.04
N GLY A 300 11.95 24.52 -14.21
CA GLY A 300 10.74 25.35 -14.23
C GLY A 300 9.71 24.94 -15.27
N GLU A 301 9.96 23.89 -16.06
CA GLU A 301 8.97 23.32 -16.98
C GLU A 301 7.90 22.52 -16.23
N ARG A 302 6.81 22.14 -16.91
CA ARG A 302 5.87 21.16 -16.37
C ARG A 302 6.53 19.79 -16.28
N VAL A 303 6.32 19.09 -15.16
CA VAL A 303 6.90 17.77 -14.97
C VAL A 303 6.29 16.78 -15.97
N ARG A 304 7.18 16.04 -16.65
CA ARG A 304 6.87 15.05 -17.68
C ARG A 304 7.51 13.69 -17.33
N PRO A 305 7.01 12.58 -17.88
CA PRO A 305 7.56 11.25 -17.63
C PRO A 305 9.04 11.11 -18.00
N GLU A 306 9.51 11.84 -19.02
CA GLU A 306 10.92 11.85 -19.44
C GLU A 306 11.86 12.45 -18.40
N HIS A 307 11.39 13.27 -17.46
CA HIS A 307 12.21 13.78 -16.38
C HIS A 307 12.56 12.69 -15.36
N LEU A 308 11.66 11.72 -15.12
CA LEU A 308 11.76 10.78 -14.02
C LEU A 308 13.01 9.88 -14.07
N HIS A 309 13.51 9.54 -15.26
CA HIS A 309 14.71 8.72 -15.36
C HIS A 309 15.99 9.47 -14.95
N ARG A 310 15.93 10.81 -14.88
CA ARG A 310 17.02 11.70 -14.48
C ARG A 310 16.93 12.14 -13.01
N LEU A 311 15.97 11.58 -12.24
CA LEU A 311 15.69 11.90 -10.84
C LEU A 311 15.98 10.71 -9.90
N PRO A 312 17.23 10.20 -9.84
CA PRO A 312 17.59 9.05 -9.01
C PRO A 312 17.39 9.32 -7.51
N TYR A 313 17.62 10.54 -7.04
CA TYR A 313 17.48 10.86 -5.63
C TYR A 313 16.01 10.95 -5.19
N VAL A 314 15.11 11.43 -6.06
CA VAL A 314 13.65 11.33 -5.84
C VAL A 314 13.25 9.88 -5.56
N LYS A 315 13.75 8.92 -6.35
CA LYS A 315 13.48 7.49 -6.16
C LYS A 315 14.00 6.96 -4.82
N GLN A 316 15.24 7.35 -4.47
CA GLN A 316 15.84 6.95 -3.19
C GLN A 316 15.06 7.49 -2.00
N VAL A 317 14.58 8.73 -2.06
CA VAL A 317 13.73 9.34 -1.03
C VAL A 317 12.42 8.59 -0.87
N ILE A 318 11.75 8.22 -1.97
CA ILE A 318 10.50 7.43 -1.92
C ILE A 318 10.77 6.02 -1.37
N GLN A 319 11.88 5.39 -1.73
CA GLN A 319 12.23 4.07 -1.21
C GLN A 319 12.49 4.10 0.30
N GLU A 320 13.21 5.10 0.79
CA GLU A 320 13.50 5.27 2.22
C GLU A 320 12.22 5.64 3.00
N LEU A 321 11.34 6.44 2.40
CA LEU A 321 10.02 6.70 2.94
C LEU A 321 9.26 5.39 3.17
N LEU A 322 9.17 4.54 2.15
CA LEU A 322 8.47 3.25 2.23
C LEU A 322 9.17 2.24 3.14
N ARG A 323 10.48 2.39 3.38
CA ARG A 323 11.19 1.59 4.38
C ARG A 323 10.71 1.94 5.79
N LEU A 324 10.68 3.22 6.12
CA LEU A 324 10.26 3.68 7.46
C LEU A 324 8.74 3.63 7.66
N TYR A 325 7.97 3.95 6.62
CA TYR A 325 6.51 4.02 6.70
C TYR A 325 5.85 3.16 5.60
N PRO A 326 6.08 1.83 5.60
CA PRO A 326 5.42 0.95 4.66
C PRO A 326 3.92 0.94 4.96
N VAL A 327 3.12 1.35 3.99
CA VAL A 327 1.67 1.50 4.17
C VAL A 327 1.00 0.18 4.52
N GLY A 328 1.32 -0.88 3.77
CA GLY A 328 1.00 -2.26 4.11
C GLY A 328 1.98 -2.79 5.14
N TRP A 329 1.72 -2.57 6.39
CA TRP A 329 2.64 -2.80 7.50
C TRP A 329 2.68 -4.23 8.04
N ILE A 330 1.65 -5.04 7.73
CA ILE A 330 1.53 -6.42 8.17
C ILE A 330 0.73 -7.25 7.15
N PHE A 331 1.21 -8.46 6.88
CA PHE A 331 0.61 -9.41 5.94
C PHE A 331 0.31 -10.73 6.64
N PRO A 332 -0.95 -10.99 7.03
CA PRO A 332 -1.35 -12.27 7.61
C PRO A 332 -1.32 -13.38 6.56
N ARG A 333 -0.88 -14.57 6.98
CA ARG A 333 -0.96 -15.82 6.20
C ARG A 333 -1.38 -16.97 7.11
N ILE A 334 -2.03 -17.96 6.55
CA ILE A 334 -2.37 -19.21 7.25
C ILE A 334 -1.61 -20.34 6.60
N ALA A 335 -0.99 -21.20 7.42
CA ALA A 335 -0.42 -22.45 6.96
C ALA A 335 -1.54 -23.46 6.65
N GLN A 336 -1.58 -23.97 5.42
CA GLN A 336 -2.54 -25.03 5.03
C GLN A 336 -2.11 -26.40 5.54
N ASN A 337 -0.82 -26.66 5.50
CA ASN A 337 -0.21 -27.92 5.92
C ASN A 337 0.85 -27.65 6.99
N PRO A 338 1.16 -28.66 7.84
CA PRO A 338 2.26 -28.55 8.78
C PRO A 338 3.58 -28.27 8.07
N THR A 339 4.38 -27.35 8.62
CA THR A 339 5.71 -26.98 8.12
C THR A 339 6.58 -26.47 9.28
N SER A 340 7.71 -25.84 8.98
CA SER A 340 8.52 -25.12 9.96
C SER A 340 9.02 -23.80 9.38
N VAL A 341 9.08 -22.75 10.20
CA VAL A 341 9.68 -21.46 9.84
C VAL A 341 10.84 -21.18 10.79
N GLY A 342 12.04 -20.99 10.24
CA GLY A 342 13.24 -20.81 11.06
C GLY A 342 13.55 -21.99 12.00
N GLY A 343 13.12 -23.21 11.64
CA GLY A 343 13.21 -24.39 12.50
C GLY A 343 12.14 -24.52 13.57
N VAL A 344 11.20 -23.59 13.67
CA VAL A 344 10.04 -23.64 14.58
C VAL A 344 8.87 -24.35 13.88
N PRO A 345 8.30 -25.42 14.47
CA PRO A 345 7.14 -26.10 13.89
C PRO A 345 5.90 -25.20 13.80
N ILE A 346 5.28 -25.19 12.65
CA ILE A 346 4.01 -24.50 12.36
C ILE A 346 2.98 -25.57 12.02
N LYS A 347 1.83 -25.52 12.65
CA LYS A 347 0.72 -26.47 12.39
C LYS A 347 -0.19 -25.95 11.29
N ALA A 348 -0.91 -26.85 10.63
CA ALA A 348 -2.03 -26.46 9.77
C ALA A 348 -3.02 -25.60 10.54
N GLY A 349 -3.44 -24.48 9.96
CA GLY A 349 -4.34 -23.48 10.57
C GLY A 349 -3.61 -22.42 11.42
N ASP A 350 -2.32 -22.57 11.71
CA ASP A 350 -1.54 -21.52 12.40
C ASP A 350 -1.41 -20.28 11.51
N THR A 351 -1.60 -19.11 12.12
CA THR A 351 -1.39 -17.81 11.46
C THR A 351 0.05 -17.35 11.62
N VAL A 352 0.66 -16.95 10.52
CA VAL A 352 1.97 -16.28 10.48
C VAL A 352 1.77 -14.85 9.97
N LEU A 353 2.14 -13.89 10.78
CA LEU A 353 2.15 -12.46 10.45
C LEU A 353 3.53 -12.11 9.92
N VAL A 354 3.59 -11.46 8.77
CA VAL A 354 4.82 -10.94 8.17
C VAL A 354 4.72 -9.41 8.17
N SER A 355 5.72 -8.71 8.74
CA SER A 355 5.65 -7.27 8.90
C SER A 355 6.82 -6.54 8.23
N PRO A 356 6.59 -5.86 7.09
CA PRO A 356 7.59 -4.96 6.52
C PRO A 356 8.02 -3.88 7.52
N TYR A 357 7.07 -3.31 8.26
CA TYR A 357 7.34 -2.26 9.24
C TYR A 357 8.40 -2.67 10.27
N LEU A 358 8.31 -3.89 10.78
CA LEU A 358 9.25 -4.42 11.76
C LEU A 358 10.55 -4.90 11.12
N THR A 359 10.48 -5.62 10.00
CA THR A 359 11.68 -6.08 9.26
C THR A 359 12.56 -4.91 8.83
N HIS A 360 11.95 -3.83 8.33
CA HIS A 360 12.66 -2.63 7.88
C HIS A 360 13.30 -1.83 9.03
N ARG A 361 13.06 -2.24 10.30
CA ARG A 361 13.60 -1.62 11.52
C ARG A 361 14.53 -2.56 12.32
N LEU A 362 14.78 -3.78 11.84
CA LEU A 362 15.69 -4.70 12.52
C LEU A 362 17.13 -4.20 12.46
N GLU A 363 17.76 -4.02 13.61
CA GLU A 363 19.17 -3.61 13.73
C GLU A 363 20.15 -4.63 13.14
N SER A 364 19.79 -5.94 13.17
CA SER A 364 20.56 -6.98 12.52
C SER A 364 20.54 -6.92 10.98
N VAL A 365 19.66 -6.10 10.40
CA VAL A 365 19.45 -5.98 8.94
C VAL A 365 19.81 -4.58 8.43
N TRP A 366 19.53 -3.54 9.25
CA TRP A 366 19.71 -2.15 8.88
C TRP A 366 20.56 -1.42 9.91
N GLU A 367 21.63 -0.81 9.49
CA GLU A 367 22.42 0.09 10.32
C GLU A 367 21.60 1.37 10.61
N ASP A 368 21.56 1.83 11.85
CA ASP A 368 20.77 2.99 12.30
C ASP A 368 19.34 2.96 11.72
N PRO A 369 18.54 1.91 11.99
CA PRO A 369 17.29 1.64 11.26
C PRO A 369 16.25 2.75 11.35
N LEU A 370 16.30 3.61 12.36
CA LEU A 370 15.34 4.70 12.54
C LEU A 370 15.77 6.02 11.85
N ARG A 371 17.02 6.11 11.41
CA ARG A 371 17.52 7.27 10.67
C ARG A 371 16.96 7.27 9.24
N PHE A 372 16.42 8.40 8.80
CA PHE A 372 16.03 8.61 7.41
C PHE A 372 17.28 8.90 6.57
N ASP A 373 17.68 7.94 5.74
CA ASP A 373 18.89 7.99 4.92
C ASP A 373 18.60 7.43 3.51
N PRO A 374 18.20 8.29 2.55
CA PRO A 374 17.95 7.87 1.17
C PRO A 374 19.12 7.18 0.48
N GLU A 375 20.38 7.46 0.90
CA GLU A 375 21.59 6.84 0.34
C GLU A 375 21.66 5.32 0.56
N ARG A 376 20.85 4.76 1.44
CA ARG A 376 20.69 3.29 1.57
C ARG A 376 20.28 2.65 0.26
N PHE A 377 19.58 3.41 -0.58
CA PHE A 377 19.09 2.96 -1.88
C PHE A 377 19.94 3.45 -3.05
N SER A 378 21.14 3.96 -2.80
CA SER A 378 22.14 4.16 -3.87
C SER A 378 22.47 2.81 -4.53
N PRO A 379 22.82 2.79 -5.83
CA PRO A 379 23.11 1.54 -6.55
C PRO A 379 24.15 0.66 -5.85
N GLU A 380 25.13 1.26 -5.17
CA GLU A 380 26.21 0.58 -4.46
C GLU A 380 25.69 -0.11 -3.21
N ARG A 381 24.96 0.60 -2.34
CA ARG A 381 24.47 0.09 -1.06
C ARG A 381 23.27 -0.86 -1.24
N ALA A 382 22.38 -0.57 -2.17
CA ALA A 382 21.20 -1.40 -2.40
C ALA A 382 21.53 -2.85 -2.79
N ARG A 383 22.68 -3.09 -3.45
CA ARG A 383 23.12 -4.44 -3.85
C ARG A 383 23.54 -5.33 -2.68
N THR A 384 23.86 -4.74 -1.54
CA THR A 384 24.29 -5.49 -0.34
C THR A 384 23.12 -5.97 0.52
N HIS A 385 21.92 -5.43 0.30
CA HIS A 385 20.76 -5.79 1.08
C HIS A 385 20.21 -7.15 0.71
N HIS A 386 19.82 -7.94 1.72
CA HIS A 386 19.04 -9.13 1.48
C HIS A 386 17.72 -8.77 0.76
N ARG A 387 17.32 -9.56 -0.25
CA ARG A 387 16.13 -9.25 -1.08
C ARG A 387 14.85 -8.98 -0.28
N TYR A 388 14.67 -9.65 0.85
CA TYR A 388 13.53 -9.48 1.74
C TYR A 388 13.84 -8.61 2.98
N ALA A 389 14.96 -7.88 2.97
CA ALA A 389 15.18 -6.78 3.91
C ALA A 389 14.27 -5.59 3.61
N TYR A 390 13.90 -5.41 2.32
CA TYR A 390 13.03 -4.34 1.83
C TYR A 390 11.92 -4.91 0.93
N TYR A 391 10.67 -4.89 1.42
CA TYR A 391 9.52 -5.43 0.71
C TYR A 391 8.20 -4.67 1.02
N PRO A 392 8.16 -3.34 0.82
CA PRO A 392 6.98 -2.53 1.13
C PRO A 392 5.75 -2.90 0.31
N PHE A 393 5.95 -3.56 -0.83
CA PHE A 393 4.91 -4.07 -1.72
C PHE A 393 4.62 -5.57 -1.52
N GLY A 394 5.04 -6.14 -0.39
CA GLY A 394 4.97 -7.57 -0.17
C GLY A 394 5.99 -8.35 -1.01
N GLY A 395 5.72 -9.63 -1.25
CA GLY A 395 6.66 -10.50 -1.97
C GLY A 395 6.03 -11.76 -2.52
N GLY A 396 6.81 -12.48 -3.34
CA GLY A 396 6.37 -13.72 -3.96
C GLY A 396 5.25 -13.53 -4.98
N PRO A 397 4.40 -14.56 -5.17
CA PRO A 397 3.31 -14.50 -6.15
C PRO A 397 2.27 -13.39 -5.87
N HIS A 398 2.06 -13.07 -4.61
CA HIS A 398 1.10 -12.05 -4.15
C HIS A 398 1.72 -10.65 -3.96
N MET A 399 2.88 -10.38 -4.56
CA MET A 399 3.46 -9.04 -4.56
C MET A 399 2.50 -8.06 -5.24
N CYS A 400 2.42 -6.83 -4.70
CA CYS A 400 1.54 -5.78 -5.21
C CYS A 400 1.69 -5.60 -6.72
N ILE A 401 0.58 -5.74 -7.43
CA ILE A 401 0.52 -5.59 -8.89
C ILE A 401 0.73 -4.12 -9.29
N GLY A 402 0.23 -3.17 -8.47
CA GLY A 402 0.27 -1.73 -8.70
C GLY A 402 1.62 -1.05 -8.42
N ARG A 403 2.66 -1.78 -8.02
CA ARG A 403 3.95 -1.18 -7.60
C ARG A 403 4.57 -0.24 -8.65
N HIS A 404 4.41 -0.52 -9.92
CA HIS A 404 4.96 0.32 -11.00
C HIS A 404 4.14 1.60 -11.16
N VAL A 405 2.81 1.51 -11.06
CA VAL A 405 1.91 2.68 -11.05
C VAL A 405 2.25 3.57 -9.87
N PHE A 406 2.32 3.01 -8.66
CA PHE A 406 2.69 3.76 -7.46
C PHE A 406 4.03 4.49 -7.62
N ASN A 407 5.07 3.84 -8.13
CA ASN A 407 6.38 4.47 -8.26
C ASN A 407 6.32 5.68 -9.21
N PHE A 408 5.70 5.54 -10.39
CA PHE A 408 5.54 6.65 -11.32
C PHE A 408 4.68 7.77 -10.74
N GLU A 409 3.57 7.42 -10.10
CA GLU A 409 2.65 8.36 -9.48
C GLU A 409 3.32 9.16 -8.35
N ALA A 410 4.00 8.48 -7.43
CA ALA A 410 4.70 9.12 -6.33
C ALA A 410 5.85 10.01 -6.80
N GLU A 411 6.64 9.56 -7.78
CA GLU A 411 7.71 10.35 -8.39
C GLU A 411 7.14 11.61 -9.07
N LEU A 412 6.06 11.49 -9.86
CA LEU A 412 5.42 12.63 -10.53
C LEU A 412 4.82 13.62 -9.52
N ILE A 413 4.05 13.16 -8.53
CA ILE A 413 3.40 14.03 -7.55
C ILE A 413 4.46 14.79 -6.73
N LEU A 414 5.45 14.07 -6.19
CA LEU A 414 6.51 14.69 -5.39
C LEU A 414 7.29 15.72 -6.19
N THR A 415 7.66 15.38 -7.42
CA THR A 415 8.42 16.29 -8.31
C THR A 415 7.56 17.48 -8.70
N SER A 416 6.29 17.29 -9.07
CA SER A 416 5.41 18.39 -9.49
C SER A 416 5.14 19.40 -8.38
N ILE A 417 4.98 18.94 -7.15
CA ILE A 417 4.79 19.86 -6.01
C ILE A 417 6.10 20.59 -5.68
N LEU A 418 7.24 19.87 -5.60
CA LEU A 418 8.51 20.46 -5.20
C LEU A 418 9.17 21.34 -6.28
N SER A 419 8.82 21.17 -7.56
CA SER A 419 9.28 22.08 -8.64
C SER A 419 8.60 23.45 -8.59
N ARG A 420 7.45 23.58 -7.88
CA ARG A 420 6.64 24.80 -7.85
C ARG A 420 6.53 25.44 -6.47
N PHE A 421 6.61 24.62 -5.42
CA PHE A 421 6.37 25.07 -4.06
C PHE A 421 7.43 24.56 -3.09
N ARG A 422 7.64 25.32 -2.02
CA ARG A 422 8.33 24.88 -0.82
C ARG A 422 7.29 24.59 0.26
N PRO A 423 7.05 23.31 0.60
CA PRO A 423 6.16 22.94 1.69
C PRO A 423 6.76 23.32 3.05
N GLU A 424 5.92 23.83 3.95
CA GLU A 424 6.23 24.11 5.36
C GLU A 424 5.16 23.44 6.21
N VAL A 425 5.55 22.36 6.93
CA VAL A 425 4.59 21.55 7.68
C VAL A 425 4.40 22.12 9.08
N ARG A 426 3.14 22.31 9.51
CA ARG A 426 2.83 22.73 10.86
C ARG A 426 2.85 21.54 11.80
N HIS A 427 3.63 21.61 12.89
CA HIS A 427 3.72 20.57 13.90
C HIS A 427 4.19 19.21 13.36
N ALA A 428 5.21 19.19 12.49
CA ALA A 428 5.78 17.99 11.90
C ALA A 428 6.25 16.96 12.95
N GLU A 429 6.68 17.42 14.12
CA GLU A 429 7.06 16.60 15.26
C GLU A 429 5.92 15.74 15.80
N GLY A 430 4.67 16.15 15.58
CA GLY A 430 3.45 15.41 15.94
C GLY A 430 3.07 14.26 14.98
N ALA A 431 3.84 14.06 13.91
CA ALA A 431 3.61 12.98 12.96
C ALA A 431 4.01 11.61 13.54
N ILE A 432 3.18 11.06 14.43
CA ILE A 432 3.37 9.78 15.10
C ILE A 432 2.53 8.71 14.38
N PRO A 433 3.08 7.50 14.10
CA PRO A 433 2.34 6.43 13.45
C PRO A 433 1.17 5.93 14.30
N LYS A 434 0.03 5.68 13.67
CA LYS A 434 -1.14 5.02 14.22
C LYS A 434 -1.49 3.79 13.38
N ILE A 435 -1.73 2.65 14.05
CA ILE A 435 -2.16 1.42 13.41
C ILE A 435 -3.61 1.54 12.92
N GLY A 436 -3.83 1.05 11.70
CA GLY A 436 -5.11 0.80 11.08
C GLY A 436 -4.94 -0.30 10.02
N ALA A 437 -5.80 -0.31 8.99
CA ALA A 437 -5.54 -1.10 7.78
C ALA A 437 -4.20 -0.66 7.13
N THR A 438 -3.90 0.62 7.24
CA THR A 438 -2.64 1.27 6.85
C THR A 438 -2.00 1.96 8.06
N ILE A 439 -0.71 2.26 8.01
CA ILE A 439 -0.03 3.10 9.02
C ILE A 439 -0.19 4.57 8.62
N ARG A 440 -1.03 5.29 9.33
CA ARG A 440 -1.30 6.72 9.13
C ARG A 440 -0.66 7.59 10.21
N PRO A 441 -0.42 8.88 9.97
CA PRO A 441 -0.21 9.84 11.04
C PRO A 441 -1.39 9.84 12.02
N ARG A 442 -1.09 9.93 13.32
CA ARG A 442 -2.13 9.96 14.38
C ARG A 442 -2.96 11.23 14.34
N ASN A 443 -2.30 12.34 14.07
CA ASN A 443 -2.88 13.67 14.05
C ASN A 443 -3.09 14.14 12.61
N GLU A 444 -4.06 15.03 12.42
CA GLU A 444 -4.19 15.79 11.19
C GLU A 444 -2.96 16.67 11.00
N LEU A 445 -2.38 16.60 9.82
CA LEU A 445 -1.21 17.38 9.45
C LEU A 445 -1.61 18.45 8.45
N LYS A 446 -1.13 19.67 8.66
CA LYS A 446 -1.33 20.80 7.76
C LYS A 446 0.00 21.31 7.24
N MET A 447 0.02 21.79 6.01
CA MET A 447 1.17 22.46 5.42
C MET A 447 0.75 23.76 4.73
N THR A 448 1.68 24.70 4.68
CA THR A 448 1.61 25.89 3.84
C THR A 448 2.55 25.68 2.66
N LEU A 449 2.12 25.98 1.46
CA LEU A 449 2.92 25.92 0.26
C LEU A 449 3.43 27.33 -0.07
N VAL A 450 4.74 27.52 -0.03
CA VAL A 450 5.36 28.80 -0.43
C VAL A 450 5.75 28.71 -1.90
N PRO A 451 5.15 29.54 -2.79
CA PRO A 451 5.50 29.51 -4.20
C PRO A 451 6.99 29.77 -4.41
N LEU A 452 7.64 28.93 -5.22
CA LEU A 452 8.98 29.23 -5.71
C LEU A 452 8.85 30.34 -6.75
N ARG A 453 9.71 31.36 -6.69
CA ARG A 453 9.72 32.41 -7.72
C ARG A 453 10.02 31.71 -9.06
N SER A 454 9.11 31.85 -10.03
CA SER A 454 9.48 31.54 -11.40
C SER A 454 10.74 32.33 -11.73
N ALA A 455 11.78 31.67 -12.23
CA ALA A 455 12.89 32.37 -12.86
C ALA A 455 12.28 33.23 -13.98
N ALA A 456 12.37 34.54 -13.82
CA ALA A 456 11.85 35.52 -14.74
C ALA A 456 12.54 35.43 -16.09
#